data_0e7e74b3fc2a580f8d9d21866eec1baf
#
_entry.id   0e7e74b3fc2a580f8d9d21866eec1baf
#
_cell.length_a   1.000
_cell.length_b   1.000
_cell.length_c   1.000
_cell.angle_alpha   90.00
_cell.angle_beta   90.00
_cell.angle_gamma   90.00
#
_symmetry.space_group_name_H-M   'P 1'
#
loop_
_entity.id
_entity.type
_entity.pdbx_description
1 polymer ?
#
loop_
_entity_poly.entity_id
_entity_poly.type
_entity_poly.pdbx_seq_one_letter_code
_entity_poly.pdbx_strand_id
1 'polypeptide(L)'
;MKKIFAYLMLAVTPASATFAQQDAQAKTILNGVSQKYRSYNTVKSDFTINIQSPQDKVNQTQSGTLYTQAKTNKYKLLVYGNAAKTALAQEITSDGKTLWTYLPREKEVQVNDVKNNTEGLNPAQVFTIYEKGYKYIYIGLQKQGGKNYKAIELTPTDTKQNIFKVKLLIDAAKKQIYSAQLFDKNGSRYTYTINSLTPNASVANDVFTYNTKAHPGVEVVDLR
;
A
#
# COMPACT_ATOMS: atom_id res chain seq x y z
N MET A 1 71.34 6.46 23.08
CA MET A 1 70.05 5.88 23.44
C MET A 1 68.98 6.64 22.66
N LYS A 2 68.56 6.12 21.52
CA LYS A 2 67.52 6.77 20.66
C LYS A 2 66.12 6.14 20.99
N LYS A 3 65.19 6.95 21.52
CA LYS A 3 63.84 6.53 21.81
C LYS A 3 63.03 6.68 20.55
N ILE A 4 62.52 5.54 20.01
CA ILE A 4 61.56 5.49 18.88
C ILE A 4 60.15 5.59 19.46
N PHE A 5 59.43 6.68 19.15
CA PHE A 5 58.01 6.83 19.44
C PHE A 5 57.23 6.24 18.25
N ALA A 6 56.55 5.11 18.46
CA ALA A 6 55.61 4.55 17.50
C ALA A 6 54.25 5.24 17.65
N TYR A 7 53.83 6.02 16.65
CA TYR A 7 52.47 6.57 16.57
C TYR A 7 51.53 5.49 16.05
N LEU A 8 50.64 5.02 16.92
CA LEU A 8 49.54 4.15 16.56
C LEU A 8 48.40 5.03 15.97
N MET A 9 48.28 5.08 14.64
CA MET A 9 47.14 5.72 13.97
C MET A 9 45.92 4.83 14.10
N LEU A 10 44.98 5.23 14.96
CA LEU A 10 43.67 4.61 15.08
C LEU A 10 42.82 5.07 13.90
N ALA A 11 42.57 4.19 12.93
CA ALA A 11 41.67 4.45 11.80
C ALA A 11 40.23 4.41 12.30
N VAL A 12 39.63 5.56 12.56
CA VAL A 12 38.18 5.70 12.82
C VAL A 12 37.48 5.67 11.47
N THR A 13 36.92 4.53 11.12
CA THR A 13 36.02 4.40 9.94
C THR A 13 34.66 5.02 10.25
N PRO A 14 34.15 5.96 9.45
CA PRO A 14 32.87 6.59 9.74
C PRO A 14 31.71 5.60 9.47
N ALA A 15 31.00 5.22 10.51
CA ALA A 15 29.77 4.40 10.44
C ALA A 15 28.60 5.07 9.67
N SER A 16 28.75 6.35 9.29
CA SER A 16 27.73 7.13 8.58
C SER A 16 27.54 6.78 7.11
N ALA A 17 28.50 6.12 6.47
CA ALA A 17 28.42 5.77 5.05
C ALA A 17 27.36 4.69 4.74
N THR A 18 27.07 3.81 5.69
CA THR A 18 26.12 2.70 5.48
C THR A 18 24.66 3.15 5.40
N PHE A 19 24.24 4.12 6.20
CA PHE A 19 22.85 4.63 6.17
C PHE A 19 22.57 5.43 4.91
N ALA A 20 23.51 6.28 4.47
CA ALA A 20 23.36 7.05 3.23
C ALA A 20 23.27 6.14 2.00
N GLN A 21 24.00 5.02 1.98
CA GLN A 21 23.96 4.05 0.89
C GLN A 21 22.65 3.25 0.88
N GLN A 22 22.11 2.93 2.04
CA GLN A 22 20.82 2.24 2.15
C GLN A 22 19.65 3.12 1.66
N ASP A 23 19.65 4.40 1.99
CA ASP A 23 18.63 5.35 1.51
C ASP A 23 18.71 5.55 -0.01
N ALA A 24 19.91 5.67 -0.58
CA ALA A 24 20.11 5.77 -2.02
C ALA A 24 19.65 4.51 -2.76
N GLN A 25 19.91 3.32 -2.17
CA GLN A 25 19.46 2.05 -2.72
C GLN A 25 17.93 1.92 -2.66
N ALA A 26 17.32 2.26 -1.52
CA ALA A 26 15.87 2.29 -1.38
C ALA A 26 15.23 3.21 -2.41
N LYS A 27 15.76 4.42 -2.59
CA LYS A 27 15.30 5.40 -3.58
C LYS A 27 15.35 4.84 -5.01
N THR A 28 16.44 4.19 -5.37
CA THR A 28 16.59 3.59 -6.72
C THR A 28 15.55 2.50 -6.96
N ILE A 29 15.33 1.62 -5.99
CA ILE A 29 14.35 0.54 -6.08
C ILE A 29 12.94 1.12 -6.21
N LEU A 30 12.57 2.05 -5.32
CA LEU A 30 11.26 2.69 -5.29
C LEU A 30 10.98 3.48 -6.58
N ASN A 31 11.95 4.25 -7.06
CA ASN A 31 11.83 4.97 -8.34
C ASN A 31 11.55 4.02 -9.51
N GLY A 32 12.20 2.85 -9.55
CA GLY A 32 11.95 1.85 -10.58
C GLY A 32 10.51 1.31 -10.53
N VAL A 33 9.96 1.13 -9.32
CA VAL A 33 8.56 0.74 -9.12
C VAL A 33 7.62 1.85 -9.59
N SER A 34 7.81 3.09 -9.12
CA SER A 34 6.98 4.25 -9.51
C SER A 34 6.94 4.47 -11.01
N GLN A 35 8.10 4.47 -11.67
CA GLN A 35 8.18 4.64 -13.12
C GLN A 35 7.37 3.57 -13.85
N LYS A 36 7.45 2.33 -13.40
CA LYS A 36 6.69 1.23 -13.98
C LYS A 36 5.18 1.41 -13.81
N TYR A 37 4.71 1.72 -12.60
CA TYR A 37 3.28 1.94 -12.36
C TYR A 37 2.74 3.15 -13.12
N ARG A 38 3.52 4.23 -13.23
CA ARG A 38 3.13 5.42 -13.99
C ARG A 38 3.07 5.20 -15.51
N SER A 39 3.71 4.13 -16.02
CA SER A 39 3.62 3.76 -17.44
C SER A 39 2.32 3.05 -17.81
N TYR A 40 1.53 2.61 -16.82
CA TYR A 40 0.25 1.95 -17.04
C TYR A 40 -0.88 2.97 -17.16
N ASN A 41 -1.87 2.69 -18.02
CA ASN A 41 -3.10 3.47 -18.10
C ASN A 41 -4.14 3.00 -17.08
N THR A 42 -4.28 1.69 -16.93
CA THR A 42 -5.14 1.04 -15.97
C THR A 42 -4.41 -0.11 -15.30
N VAL A 43 -4.81 -0.44 -14.08
CA VAL A 43 -4.32 -1.62 -13.37
C VAL A 43 -5.49 -2.35 -12.77
N LYS A 44 -5.55 -3.66 -12.99
CA LYS A 44 -6.35 -4.58 -12.20
C LYS A 44 -5.43 -5.38 -11.30
N SER A 45 -5.74 -5.46 -10.01
CA SER A 45 -4.95 -6.22 -9.05
C SER A 45 -5.85 -7.03 -8.13
N ASP A 46 -5.57 -8.31 -8.00
CA ASP A 46 -6.15 -9.15 -6.95
C ASP A 46 -5.16 -9.23 -5.79
N PHE A 47 -5.67 -9.11 -4.58
CA PHE A 47 -4.86 -9.10 -3.37
C PHE A 47 -5.55 -9.84 -2.22
N THR A 48 -4.77 -10.17 -1.21
CA THR A 48 -5.24 -10.61 0.10
C THR A 48 -4.81 -9.61 1.16
N ILE A 49 -5.64 -9.46 2.20
CA ILE A 49 -5.33 -8.68 3.40
C ILE A 49 -5.37 -9.65 4.57
N ASN A 50 -4.25 -9.83 5.25
CA ASN A 50 -4.23 -10.45 6.57
C ASN A 50 -4.28 -9.37 7.63
N ILE A 51 -5.28 -9.43 8.51
CA ILE A 51 -5.54 -8.49 9.59
C ILE A 51 -5.24 -9.19 10.89
N GLN A 52 -4.28 -8.68 11.64
CA GLN A 52 -3.92 -9.14 12.97
C GLN A 52 -4.13 -8.00 13.96
N SER A 53 -5.06 -8.17 14.90
CA SER A 53 -5.26 -7.26 16.03
C SER A 53 -5.12 -8.04 17.32
N PRO A 54 -3.96 -7.93 18.03
CA PRO A 54 -3.74 -8.63 19.28
C PRO A 54 -4.71 -8.22 20.38
N GLN A 55 -5.11 -6.95 20.41
CA GLN A 55 -6.04 -6.41 21.41
C GLN A 55 -7.44 -7.02 21.25
N ASP A 56 -7.92 -7.14 20.02
CA ASP A 56 -9.26 -7.68 19.71
C ASP A 56 -9.23 -9.19 19.48
N LYS A 57 -8.05 -9.83 19.61
CA LYS A 57 -7.82 -11.26 19.30
C LYS A 57 -8.27 -11.64 17.89
N VAL A 58 -8.17 -10.70 16.94
CA VAL A 58 -8.53 -10.91 15.53
C VAL A 58 -7.31 -11.41 14.75
N ASN A 59 -7.51 -12.47 13.99
CA ASN A 59 -6.59 -12.91 12.94
C ASN A 59 -7.43 -13.45 11.78
N GLN A 60 -7.67 -12.59 10.80
CA GLN A 60 -8.53 -12.93 9.66
C GLN A 60 -7.87 -12.57 8.35
N THR A 61 -8.27 -13.30 7.30
CA THR A 61 -7.83 -13.03 5.94
C THR A 61 -9.02 -12.70 5.07
N GLN A 62 -8.94 -11.57 4.42
CA GLN A 62 -9.87 -11.09 3.42
C GLN A 62 -9.19 -11.12 2.05
N SER A 63 -9.97 -11.04 0.98
CA SER A 63 -9.46 -10.85 -0.37
C SER A 63 -10.08 -9.62 -1.01
N GLY A 64 -9.45 -9.12 -2.05
CA GLY A 64 -9.98 -7.97 -2.76
C GLY A 64 -9.56 -7.95 -4.22
N THR A 65 -10.26 -7.10 -4.97
CA THR A 65 -9.91 -6.74 -6.35
C THR A 65 -9.91 -5.22 -6.45
N LEU A 66 -8.81 -4.67 -6.93
CA LEU A 66 -8.63 -3.24 -7.15
C LEU A 66 -8.52 -2.96 -8.65
N TYR A 67 -9.31 -2.03 -9.13
CA TYR A 67 -9.19 -1.40 -10.43
C TYR A 67 -8.77 0.05 -10.24
N THR A 68 -7.75 0.50 -10.93
CA THR A 68 -7.33 1.90 -10.90
C THR A 68 -7.13 2.44 -12.32
N GLN A 69 -7.37 3.73 -12.50
CA GLN A 69 -7.00 4.46 -13.69
C GLN A 69 -5.87 5.44 -13.35
N ALA A 70 -4.76 5.30 -14.04
CA ALA A 70 -3.57 6.12 -13.79
C ALA A 70 -3.83 7.60 -14.02
N LYS A 71 -3.08 8.45 -13.30
CA LYS A 71 -3.16 9.92 -13.40
C LYS A 71 -4.53 10.50 -13.04
N THR A 72 -5.41 9.70 -12.47
CA THR A 72 -6.71 10.10 -11.97
C THR A 72 -6.90 9.56 -10.55
N ASN A 73 -7.91 10.05 -9.84
CA ASN A 73 -8.32 9.46 -8.57
C ASN A 73 -9.45 8.43 -8.76
N LYS A 74 -9.59 7.89 -9.99
CA LYS A 74 -10.62 6.88 -10.28
C LYS A 74 -10.14 5.52 -9.86
N TYR A 75 -10.95 4.85 -9.07
CA TYR A 75 -10.73 3.47 -8.68
C TYR A 75 -12.01 2.77 -8.27
N LYS A 76 -11.98 1.45 -8.32
CA LYS A 76 -12.97 0.57 -7.71
C LYS A 76 -12.26 -0.49 -6.90
N LEU A 77 -12.62 -0.59 -5.63
CA LEU A 77 -12.09 -1.56 -4.69
C LEU A 77 -13.22 -2.45 -4.23
N LEU A 78 -13.11 -3.75 -4.46
CA LEU A 78 -13.99 -4.78 -3.95
C LEU A 78 -13.26 -5.51 -2.81
N VAL A 79 -13.85 -5.54 -1.63
CA VAL A 79 -13.34 -6.29 -0.49
C VAL A 79 -14.33 -7.40 -0.15
N TYR A 80 -13.82 -8.62 -0.04
CA TYR A 80 -14.60 -9.81 0.27
C TYR A 80 -14.24 -10.28 1.68
N GLY A 81 -15.25 -10.73 2.42
CA GLY A 81 -15.08 -11.22 3.78
C GLY A 81 -14.27 -12.51 3.91
N ASN A 82 -13.92 -13.14 2.78
CA ASN A 82 -13.15 -14.37 2.74
C ASN A 82 -12.23 -14.46 1.52
N ALA A 83 -11.29 -15.40 1.54
CA ALA A 83 -10.33 -15.61 0.47
C ALA A 83 -10.99 -16.13 -0.83
N ALA A 84 -12.13 -16.83 -0.74
CA ALA A 84 -12.84 -17.40 -1.90
C ALA A 84 -13.68 -16.38 -2.68
N LYS A 85 -13.75 -15.11 -2.24
CA LYS A 85 -14.51 -14.01 -2.87
C LYS A 85 -16.02 -14.30 -3.03
N THR A 86 -16.60 -15.07 -2.10
CA THR A 86 -18.01 -15.47 -2.17
C THR A 86 -18.96 -14.46 -1.52
N ALA A 87 -18.45 -13.61 -0.63
CA ALA A 87 -19.24 -12.63 0.10
C ALA A 87 -18.60 -11.25 0.03
N LEU A 88 -19.19 -10.36 -0.77
CA LEU A 88 -18.77 -8.95 -0.82
C LEU A 88 -19.06 -8.31 0.53
N ALA A 89 -18.00 -7.80 1.17
CA ALA A 89 -18.09 -7.09 2.45
C ALA A 89 -18.21 -5.58 2.24
N GLN A 90 -17.50 -5.06 1.23
CA GLN A 90 -17.48 -3.63 0.93
C GLN A 90 -17.13 -3.41 -0.55
N GLU A 91 -17.77 -2.43 -1.16
CA GLU A 91 -17.36 -1.87 -2.46
C GLU A 91 -17.07 -0.39 -2.29
N ILE A 92 -15.89 0.06 -2.68
CA ILE A 92 -15.53 1.47 -2.70
C ILE A 92 -15.30 1.86 -4.15
N THR A 93 -16.05 2.86 -4.64
CA THR A 93 -15.94 3.35 -6.01
C THR A 93 -15.65 4.85 -5.99
N SER A 94 -14.72 5.29 -6.81
CA SER A 94 -14.39 6.72 -6.99
C SER A 94 -14.33 7.08 -8.46
N ASP A 95 -15.02 8.14 -8.84
CA ASP A 95 -14.93 8.76 -10.17
C ASP A 95 -13.84 9.87 -10.25
N GLY A 96 -13.10 10.06 -9.15
CA GLY A 96 -12.09 11.10 -8.98
C GLY A 96 -12.58 12.36 -8.29
N LYS A 97 -13.89 12.51 -8.08
CA LYS A 97 -14.53 13.62 -7.36
C LYS A 97 -15.37 13.10 -6.21
N THR A 98 -16.24 12.14 -6.49
CA THR A 98 -17.16 11.52 -5.54
C THR A 98 -16.64 10.13 -5.17
N LEU A 99 -16.83 9.80 -3.92
CA LEU A 99 -16.50 8.51 -3.33
C LEU A 99 -17.79 7.85 -2.84
N TRP A 100 -18.07 6.66 -3.30
CA TRP A 100 -19.18 5.81 -2.84
C TRP A 100 -18.60 4.62 -2.09
N THR A 101 -19.09 4.42 -0.85
CA THR A 101 -18.79 3.26 -0.04
C THR A 101 -20.05 2.47 0.18
N TYR A 102 -20.20 1.38 -0.56
CA TYR A 102 -21.34 0.47 -0.44
C TYR A 102 -21.05 -0.64 0.56
N LEU A 103 -21.95 -0.79 1.51
CA LEU A 103 -21.95 -1.77 2.61
C LEU A 103 -23.13 -2.73 2.39
N PRO A 104 -22.92 -3.90 1.76
CA PRO A 104 -24.01 -4.81 1.39
C PRO A 104 -24.83 -5.33 2.56
N ARG A 105 -24.21 -5.55 3.71
CA ARG A 105 -24.90 -6.06 4.92
C ARG A 105 -25.85 -5.06 5.50
N GLU A 106 -25.44 -3.81 5.50
CA GLU A 106 -26.20 -2.67 6.02
C GLU A 106 -27.23 -2.16 5.00
N LYS A 107 -27.10 -2.59 3.73
CA LYS A 107 -27.86 -2.08 2.59
C LYS A 107 -27.75 -0.55 2.49
N GLU A 108 -26.58 -0.05 2.68
CA GLU A 108 -26.28 1.39 2.71
C GLU A 108 -25.18 1.73 1.70
N VAL A 109 -25.28 2.90 1.07
CA VAL A 109 -24.17 3.53 0.36
C VAL A 109 -23.91 4.92 0.91
N GLN A 110 -22.72 5.14 1.40
CA GLN A 110 -22.24 6.42 1.87
C GLN A 110 -21.60 7.18 0.70
N VAL A 111 -21.96 8.45 0.56
CA VAL A 111 -21.45 9.34 -0.50
C VAL A 111 -20.62 10.45 0.12
N ASN A 112 -19.37 10.57 -0.30
CA ASN A 112 -18.41 11.55 0.19
C ASN A 112 -17.71 12.26 -0.97
N ASP A 113 -17.12 13.41 -0.70
CA ASP A 113 -16.14 14.03 -1.60
C ASP A 113 -14.77 13.35 -1.42
N VAL A 114 -14.09 13.05 -2.51
CA VAL A 114 -12.72 12.49 -2.48
C VAL A 114 -11.76 13.39 -1.69
N LYS A 115 -11.97 14.71 -1.72
CA LYS A 115 -11.14 15.69 -1.00
C LYS A 115 -11.28 15.61 0.52
N ASN A 116 -12.44 15.21 1.01
CA ASN A 116 -12.75 15.12 2.44
C ASN A 116 -12.36 13.78 3.05
N ASN A 117 -12.05 12.77 2.21
CA ASN A 117 -11.63 11.46 2.68
C ASN A 117 -10.14 11.51 3.08
N THR A 118 -9.89 11.94 4.31
CA THR A 118 -8.56 11.97 4.93
C THR A 118 -8.24 10.69 5.71
N GLU A 119 -9.22 9.82 5.87
CA GLU A 119 -9.06 8.55 6.61
C GLU A 119 -8.63 7.42 5.67
N GLY A 120 -7.42 6.92 5.89
CA GLY A 120 -6.90 5.73 5.24
C GLY A 120 -6.07 5.97 3.97
N LEU A 121 -5.50 4.87 3.48
CA LEU A 121 -4.73 4.82 2.24
C LEU A 121 -5.66 4.90 1.04
N ASN A 122 -5.51 5.93 0.20
CA ASN A 122 -6.18 5.94 -1.10
C ASN A 122 -5.70 4.72 -1.94
N PRO A 123 -6.57 3.76 -2.26
CA PRO A 123 -6.18 2.55 -2.99
C PRO A 123 -5.57 2.84 -4.36
N ALA A 124 -5.96 3.96 -4.99
CA ALA A 124 -5.37 4.39 -6.27
C ALA A 124 -3.89 4.79 -6.13
N GLN A 125 -3.46 5.15 -4.93
CA GLN A 125 -2.10 5.64 -4.64
C GLN A 125 -1.23 4.58 -3.95
N VAL A 126 -1.75 3.39 -3.65
CA VAL A 126 -1.01 2.35 -2.92
C VAL A 126 0.35 2.04 -3.54
N PHE A 127 0.47 2.14 -4.86
CA PHE A 127 1.70 1.86 -5.59
C PHE A 127 2.70 3.03 -5.62
N THR A 128 2.30 4.20 -5.16
CA THR A 128 3.12 5.43 -5.16
C THR A 128 3.13 6.14 -3.81
N ILE A 129 2.56 5.51 -2.78
CA ILE A 129 2.41 6.09 -1.44
C ILE A 129 3.72 6.61 -0.84
N TYR A 130 4.82 5.92 -1.13
CA TYR A 130 6.15 6.25 -0.61
C TYR A 130 6.78 7.49 -1.25
N GLU A 131 6.18 8.07 -2.31
CA GLU A 131 6.74 9.23 -3.00
C GLU A 131 6.65 10.52 -2.18
N LYS A 132 5.69 10.60 -1.25
CA LYS A 132 5.48 11.76 -0.39
C LYS A 132 5.14 11.34 1.03
N GLY A 133 5.69 12.08 2.00
CA GLY A 133 5.31 11.90 3.40
C GLY A 133 5.98 10.73 4.11
N TYR A 134 7.01 10.12 3.52
CA TYR A 134 7.77 9.03 4.13
C TYR A 134 9.27 9.21 4.03
N LYS A 135 9.96 8.84 5.08
CA LYS A 135 11.38 8.45 5.05
C LYS A 135 11.45 6.96 4.76
N TYR A 136 12.47 6.51 4.06
CA TYR A 136 12.59 5.10 3.69
C TYR A 136 14.04 4.62 3.80
N ILE A 137 14.19 3.34 4.13
CA ILE A 137 15.50 2.69 4.25
C ILE A 137 15.42 1.26 3.65
N TYR A 138 16.44 0.89 2.89
CA TYR A 138 16.61 -0.50 2.45
C TYR A 138 17.14 -1.36 3.58
N ILE A 139 16.42 -2.43 3.94
CA ILE A 139 16.76 -3.32 5.06
C ILE A 139 17.27 -4.69 4.61
N GLY A 140 17.60 -4.86 3.32
CA GLY A 140 18.18 -6.09 2.81
C GLY A 140 17.22 -6.96 2.01
N LEU A 141 17.57 -8.23 1.88
CA LEU A 141 16.74 -9.25 1.23
C LEU A 141 15.90 -9.98 2.27
N GLN A 142 14.64 -10.22 1.94
CA GLN A 142 13.75 -11.07 2.72
C GLN A 142 13.21 -12.20 1.85
N LYS A 143 13.32 -13.43 2.34
CA LYS A 143 12.76 -14.61 1.67
C LYS A 143 11.29 -14.77 2.05
N GLN A 144 10.42 -14.92 1.05
CA GLN A 144 9.01 -15.19 1.22
C GLN A 144 8.54 -16.15 0.11
N GLY A 145 7.85 -17.23 0.47
CA GLY A 145 7.37 -18.20 -0.51
C GLY A 145 8.48 -18.77 -1.43
N GLY A 146 9.67 -18.99 -0.90
CA GLY A 146 10.82 -19.49 -1.67
C GLY A 146 11.56 -18.46 -2.53
N LYS A 147 11.07 -17.21 -2.64
CA LYS A 147 11.67 -16.13 -3.44
C LYS A 147 12.29 -15.06 -2.54
N ASN A 148 13.32 -14.38 -3.07
CA ASN A 148 13.95 -13.25 -2.40
C ASN A 148 13.35 -11.94 -2.91
N TYR A 149 12.97 -11.07 -1.98
CA TYR A 149 12.44 -9.73 -2.24
C TYR A 149 13.36 -8.68 -1.63
N LYS A 150 13.41 -7.50 -2.25
CA LYS A 150 14.04 -6.33 -1.65
C LYS A 150 13.09 -5.78 -0.59
N ALA A 151 13.55 -5.71 0.66
CA ALA A 151 12.76 -5.20 1.77
C ALA A 151 13.11 -3.73 2.03
N ILE A 152 12.07 -2.88 2.11
CA ILE A 152 12.19 -1.45 2.39
C ILE A 152 11.24 -1.12 3.54
N GLU A 153 11.74 -0.43 4.54
CA GLU A 153 10.92 0.18 5.59
C GLU A 153 10.64 1.64 5.26
N LEU A 154 9.38 2.04 5.45
CA LEU A 154 8.90 3.41 5.33
C LEU A 154 8.44 3.88 6.71
N THR A 155 8.85 5.10 7.08
CA THR A 155 8.41 5.77 8.30
C THR A 155 7.71 7.07 7.91
N PRO A 156 6.42 7.27 8.28
CA PRO A 156 5.73 8.52 8.03
C PRO A 156 6.47 9.72 8.61
N THR A 157 6.52 10.82 7.88
CA THR A 157 7.06 12.09 8.38
C THR A 157 6.10 12.78 9.35
N ASP A 158 4.80 12.55 9.16
CA ASP A 158 3.78 12.97 10.12
C ASP A 158 3.61 11.89 11.20
N THR A 159 4.09 12.20 12.41
CA THR A 159 4.01 11.31 13.57
C THR A 159 2.62 11.19 14.18
N LYS A 160 1.65 12.02 13.75
CA LYS A 160 0.26 11.94 14.24
C LYS A 160 -0.51 10.79 13.61
N GLN A 161 -0.07 10.27 12.46
CA GLN A 161 -0.72 9.13 11.80
C GLN A 161 -0.72 7.89 12.68
N ASN A 162 -1.80 7.08 12.60
CA ASN A 162 -1.92 5.83 13.32
C ASN A 162 -0.91 4.79 12.83
N ILE A 163 -0.70 4.71 11.52
CA ILE A 163 0.35 3.86 10.94
C ILE A 163 1.70 4.52 11.16
N PHE A 164 2.56 3.90 11.97
CA PHE A 164 3.88 4.45 12.28
C PHE A 164 5.01 3.85 11.44
N LYS A 165 4.74 2.73 10.75
CA LYS A 165 5.71 2.04 9.90
C LYS A 165 4.99 1.27 8.80
N VAL A 166 5.58 1.24 7.60
CA VAL A 166 5.19 0.34 6.51
C VAL A 166 6.42 -0.43 6.04
N LYS A 167 6.29 -1.75 5.88
CA LYS A 167 7.32 -2.60 5.31
C LYS A 167 6.89 -3.09 3.95
N LEU A 168 7.66 -2.76 2.93
CA LEU A 168 7.43 -3.21 1.56
C LEU A 168 8.35 -4.38 1.22
N LEU A 169 7.81 -5.40 0.57
CA LEU A 169 8.58 -6.41 -0.13
C LEU A 169 8.43 -6.17 -1.64
N ILE A 170 9.54 -6.01 -2.33
CA ILE A 170 9.58 -5.63 -3.75
C ILE A 170 10.27 -6.73 -4.55
N ASP A 171 9.57 -7.24 -5.58
CA ASP A 171 10.15 -8.04 -6.63
C ASP A 171 10.97 -7.12 -7.55
N ALA A 172 12.29 -7.14 -7.37
CA ALA A 172 13.19 -6.23 -8.08
C ALA A 172 13.24 -6.54 -9.59
N ALA A 173 13.11 -7.80 -10.00
CA ALA A 173 13.11 -8.19 -11.40
C ALA A 173 11.86 -7.67 -12.11
N LYS A 174 10.72 -7.77 -11.44
CA LYS A 174 9.45 -7.26 -11.94
C LYS A 174 9.26 -5.77 -11.71
N LYS A 175 10.08 -5.11 -10.89
CA LYS A 175 9.87 -3.75 -10.38
C LYS A 175 8.44 -3.59 -9.85
N GLN A 176 8.03 -4.48 -8.97
CA GLN A 176 6.65 -4.59 -8.51
C GLN A 176 6.61 -4.82 -7.00
N ILE A 177 5.70 -4.14 -6.31
CA ILE A 177 5.38 -4.43 -4.92
C ILE A 177 4.75 -5.83 -4.86
N TYR A 178 5.33 -6.71 -4.07
CA TYR A 178 4.76 -8.01 -3.73
C TYR A 178 3.84 -7.91 -2.53
N SER A 179 4.30 -7.26 -1.46
CA SER A 179 3.48 -7.04 -0.28
C SER A 179 3.81 -5.73 0.44
N ALA A 180 2.82 -5.21 1.16
CA ALA A 180 2.94 -4.08 2.07
C ALA A 180 2.38 -4.47 3.44
N GLN A 181 3.20 -4.40 4.48
CA GLN A 181 2.79 -4.62 5.86
C GLN A 181 2.76 -3.29 6.61
N LEU A 182 1.59 -2.90 7.09
CA LEU A 182 1.34 -1.68 7.85
C LEU A 182 1.33 -2.02 9.35
N PHE A 183 1.99 -1.19 10.14
CA PHE A 183 2.08 -1.31 11.60
C PHE A 183 1.36 -0.14 12.24
N ASP A 184 0.29 -0.43 12.95
CA ASP A 184 -0.52 0.53 13.67
C ASP A 184 -0.04 0.69 15.12
N LYS A 185 -0.18 1.90 15.67
CA LYS A 185 0.18 2.22 17.06
C LYS A 185 -0.62 1.43 18.09
N ASN A 186 -1.81 0.98 17.74
CA ASN A 186 -2.63 0.10 18.58
C ASN A 186 -2.16 -1.37 18.60
N GLY A 187 -1.03 -1.67 17.93
CA GLY A 187 -0.47 -3.02 17.83
C GLY A 187 -1.02 -3.85 16.68
N SER A 188 -2.02 -3.36 15.95
CA SER A 188 -2.58 -4.05 14.79
C SER A 188 -1.59 -4.06 13.62
N ARG A 189 -1.70 -5.09 12.80
CA ARG A 189 -0.90 -5.28 11.58
C ARG A 189 -1.81 -5.64 10.42
N TYR A 190 -1.60 -4.96 9.29
CA TYR A 190 -2.34 -5.21 8.05
C TYR A 190 -1.34 -5.60 6.98
N THR A 191 -1.41 -6.84 6.52
CA THR A 191 -0.50 -7.33 5.46
C THR A 191 -1.26 -7.49 4.17
N TYR A 192 -1.00 -6.60 3.23
CA TYR A 192 -1.51 -6.66 1.86
C TYR A 192 -0.54 -7.46 1.01
N THR A 193 -1.01 -8.50 0.33
CA THR A 193 -0.21 -9.30 -0.62
C THR A 193 -0.85 -9.24 -1.98
N ILE A 194 -0.10 -8.84 -3.00
CA ILE A 194 -0.56 -8.80 -4.39
C ILE A 194 -0.46 -10.21 -4.96
N ASN A 195 -1.61 -10.81 -5.26
CA ASN A 195 -1.69 -12.15 -5.83
C ASN A 195 -1.56 -12.14 -7.36
N SER A 196 -2.20 -11.14 -8.00
CA SER A 196 -2.10 -10.90 -9.44
C SER A 196 -2.10 -9.41 -9.73
N LEU A 197 -1.43 -9.02 -10.82
CA LEU A 197 -1.45 -7.66 -11.33
C LEU A 197 -1.48 -7.71 -12.86
N THR A 198 -2.52 -7.12 -13.43
CA THR A 198 -2.72 -7.00 -14.87
C THR A 198 -2.62 -5.52 -15.25
N PRO A 199 -1.49 -5.10 -15.85
CA PRO A 199 -1.34 -3.74 -16.34
C PRO A 199 -2.16 -3.56 -17.60
N ASN A 200 -2.64 -2.34 -17.83
CA ASN A 200 -3.44 -1.94 -18.99
C ASN A 200 -4.65 -2.85 -19.23
N ALA A 201 -5.25 -3.31 -18.11
CA ALA A 201 -6.47 -4.11 -18.17
C ALA A 201 -7.56 -3.32 -18.90
N SER A 202 -8.32 -4.00 -19.76
CA SER A 202 -9.52 -3.43 -20.38
C SER A 202 -10.57 -3.24 -19.29
N VAL A 203 -10.87 -1.99 -18.96
CA VAL A 203 -11.82 -1.60 -17.92
C VAL A 203 -12.81 -0.64 -18.55
N ALA A 204 -14.11 -0.98 -18.49
CA ALA A 204 -15.16 -0.11 -18.99
C ALA A 204 -15.25 1.17 -18.13
N ASN A 205 -15.59 2.30 -18.73
CA ASN A 205 -15.61 3.59 -18.04
C ASN A 205 -16.61 3.67 -16.88
N ASP A 206 -17.69 2.92 -16.95
CA ASP A 206 -18.75 2.83 -15.95
C ASP A 206 -18.31 2.08 -14.68
N VAL A 207 -17.23 1.32 -14.73
CA VAL A 207 -16.66 0.62 -13.56
C VAL A 207 -16.31 1.61 -12.42
N PHE A 208 -15.95 2.84 -12.78
CA PHE A 208 -15.55 3.87 -11.82
C PHE A 208 -16.72 4.78 -11.36
N THR A 209 -17.95 4.35 -11.61
CA THR A 209 -19.16 5.05 -11.16
C THR A 209 -20.06 4.08 -10.41
N TYR A 210 -20.55 4.48 -9.24
CA TYR A 210 -21.49 3.66 -8.50
C TYR A 210 -22.88 3.77 -9.14
N ASN A 211 -23.49 2.62 -9.44
CA ASN A 211 -24.83 2.56 -10.03
C ASN A 211 -25.87 2.18 -8.95
N THR A 212 -26.55 3.19 -8.40
CA THR A 212 -27.60 2.97 -7.40
C THR A 212 -28.75 2.09 -7.91
N LYS A 213 -29.04 2.12 -9.22
CA LYS A 213 -30.11 1.30 -9.83
C LYS A 213 -29.77 -0.20 -9.82
N ALA A 214 -28.49 -0.55 -9.77
CA ALA A 214 -28.05 -1.94 -9.66
C ALA A 214 -28.25 -2.53 -8.25
N HIS A 215 -28.56 -1.68 -7.26
CA HIS A 215 -28.74 -2.06 -5.86
C HIS A 215 -30.10 -1.56 -5.33
N PRO A 216 -31.23 -2.15 -5.75
CA PRO A 216 -32.55 -1.70 -5.30
C PRO A 216 -32.71 -1.89 -3.79
N GLY A 217 -33.32 -0.89 -3.13
CA GLY A 217 -33.54 -0.92 -1.67
C GLY A 217 -32.33 -0.55 -0.83
N VAL A 218 -31.27 -0.01 -1.44
CA VAL A 218 -30.10 0.54 -0.72
C VAL A 218 -30.41 1.98 -0.31
N GLU A 219 -30.16 2.28 0.97
CA GLU A 219 -30.21 3.64 1.51
C GLU A 219 -28.98 4.44 1.05
N VAL A 220 -29.20 5.69 0.65
CA VAL A 220 -28.13 6.61 0.25
C VAL A 220 -27.92 7.63 1.37
N VAL A 221 -26.75 7.57 2.01
CA VAL A 221 -26.34 8.50 3.06
C VAL A 221 -25.33 9.49 2.46
N ASP A 222 -25.79 10.70 2.19
CA ASP A 222 -24.93 11.78 1.66
C ASP A 222 -24.21 12.48 2.80
N LEU A 223 -22.86 12.38 2.83
CA LEU A 223 -21.97 12.93 3.83
C LEU A 223 -21.10 14.09 3.30
N ARG A 224 -21.43 14.65 2.12
CA ARG A 224 -20.70 15.75 1.49
C ARG A 224 -20.97 17.09 2.12
#